data_a8b6f52bb0ec2d7a2b794d9304771742
#
_entry.id   a8b6f52bb0ec2d7a2b794d9304771742
#
_cell.length_a   1.000
_cell.length_b   1.000
_cell.length_c   1.000
_cell.angle_alpha   90.00
_cell.angle_beta   90.00
_cell.angle_gamma   90.00
#
_symmetry.space_group_name_H-M   'P 1'
#
loop_
_entity.id
_entity.type
_entity.pdbx_description
1 polymer ?
#
loop_
_entity_poly.entity_id
_entity_poly.type
_entity_poly.pdbx_seq_one_letter_code
_entity_poly.pdbx_strand_id
1 'polypeptide(L)'
;MKQTFLRLALTFALLLSALPPAPLDAANPPDPRFGAVESYMAPDLAADLRVGWDRMIIHWYTRQPDNADQWITPPEETDRIKIATAAGREVVALLMGTPAWATDGPGGGGVPRGLYLPANDPGNLWARFVRRIVGENKGAITHWIIWNEPDIALEDYGAQYAGTVEDYYQLLKVAYVVAKEVNPNAVIHLGGLTYWHDLVYNRPSYLRRLLDVAVKDKTAKAHNYYFDIFTAHIYFRTETVFNIVAIYRKILREYGLSKPIWLNETNAAPNDDPQYPAGPLIPVTMDGQASFIIQANALALAVGAERIAVYKFIDDTPSGYEPYGLFRVDHSARPAAEAYRLVTSHFTNLKRVMYSQQPNYYLVTLTRRGAVTRVAWARAGQEVTLRLPATPGTKAAVYDKFGKTYPLAADRKGFYSLTLPAAPCDKSGECYVGGSPWVLVETY
;
A
#
# COMPACT_ATOMS: atom_id res chain seq x y z
N MET A 1 -14.23 -78.22 -14.53
CA MET A 1 -13.27 -77.33 -15.19
C MET A 1 -13.88 -75.94 -15.26
N LYS A 2 -13.55 -75.07 -14.34
CA LYS A 2 -13.95 -73.61 -14.37
C LYS A 2 -12.68 -72.77 -14.24
N GLN A 3 -12.34 -72.08 -15.31
CA GLN A 3 -11.17 -71.14 -15.30
C GLN A 3 -11.62 -69.82 -14.73
N THR A 4 -10.91 -69.36 -13.69
CA THR A 4 -11.12 -68.04 -13.05
C THR A 4 -10.08 -67.09 -13.64
N PHE A 5 -10.55 -66.05 -14.36
CA PHE A 5 -9.71 -64.98 -14.85
C PHE A 5 -9.50 -63.92 -13.73
N LEU A 6 -8.24 -63.76 -13.30
CA LEU A 6 -7.83 -62.72 -12.38
C LEU A 6 -7.50 -61.44 -13.19
N ARG A 7 -8.31 -60.37 -13.04
CA ARG A 7 -8.04 -59.07 -13.62
C ARG A 7 -7.16 -58.26 -12.64
N LEU A 8 -5.92 -58.01 -13.03
CA LEU A 8 -5.00 -57.11 -12.33
C LEU A 8 -5.38 -55.68 -12.73
N ALA A 9 -5.87 -54.87 -11.81
CA ALA A 9 -6.07 -53.45 -11.99
C ALA A 9 -4.77 -52.71 -11.56
N LEU A 10 -4.02 -52.18 -12.50
CA LEU A 10 -2.91 -51.26 -12.24
C LEU A 10 -3.46 -49.86 -11.90
N THR A 11 -3.36 -49.48 -10.65
CA THR A 11 -3.62 -48.11 -10.21
C THR A 11 -2.36 -47.24 -10.41
N PHE A 12 -2.37 -46.40 -11.40
CA PHE A 12 -1.31 -45.38 -11.57
C PHE A 12 -1.58 -44.25 -10.57
N ALA A 13 -0.79 -44.18 -9.50
CA ALA A 13 -0.77 -43.03 -8.62
C ALA A 13 0.10 -41.93 -9.29
N LEU A 14 -0.53 -40.89 -9.80
CA LEU A 14 0.16 -39.66 -10.20
C LEU A 14 0.68 -38.95 -8.93
N LEU A 15 1.96 -39.14 -8.65
CA LEU A 15 2.70 -38.26 -7.74
C LEU A 15 2.87 -36.91 -8.43
N LEU A 16 2.02 -35.94 -8.08
CA LEU A 16 2.32 -34.54 -8.34
C LEU A 16 3.48 -34.15 -7.41
N SER A 17 4.69 -34.24 -7.94
CA SER A 17 5.85 -33.60 -7.30
C SER A 17 5.64 -32.09 -7.40
N ALA A 18 5.32 -31.43 -6.28
CA ALA A 18 5.44 -29.99 -6.15
C ALA A 18 6.90 -29.62 -6.46
N LEU A 19 7.10 -28.92 -7.57
CA LEU A 19 8.40 -28.33 -7.87
C LEU A 19 8.74 -27.34 -6.73
N PRO A 20 9.95 -27.39 -6.20
CA PRO A 20 10.37 -26.39 -5.24
C PRO A 20 10.26 -24.99 -5.88
N PRO A 21 9.90 -23.94 -5.11
CA PRO A 21 9.85 -22.59 -5.62
C PRO A 21 11.20 -22.25 -6.27
N ALA A 22 11.15 -21.67 -7.46
CA ALA A 22 12.34 -21.22 -8.15
C ALA A 22 13.13 -20.29 -7.25
N PRO A 23 14.48 -20.41 -7.15
CA PRO A 23 15.30 -19.52 -6.34
C PRO A 23 15.02 -18.08 -6.78
N LEU A 24 14.88 -17.18 -5.79
CA LEU A 24 14.76 -15.73 -6.02
C LEU A 24 15.83 -15.31 -7.02
N ASP A 25 15.41 -14.76 -8.14
CA ASP A 25 16.28 -14.25 -9.18
C ASP A 25 17.03 -13.01 -8.63
N ALA A 26 18.19 -13.23 -8.02
CA ALA A 26 19.05 -12.18 -7.49
C ALA A 26 19.45 -11.14 -8.57
N ALA A 27 19.31 -11.49 -9.85
CA ALA A 27 19.54 -10.57 -10.97
C ALA A 27 18.43 -9.53 -11.15
N ASN A 28 17.30 -9.67 -10.47
CA ASN A 28 16.13 -8.79 -10.66
C ASN A 28 15.38 -8.57 -9.35
N PRO A 29 15.85 -7.65 -8.48
CA PRO A 29 15.21 -7.40 -7.19
C PRO A 29 13.73 -6.96 -7.35
N PRO A 30 12.89 -7.12 -6.32
CA PRO A 30 11.52 -6.62 -6.34
C PRO A 30 11.47 -5.12 -6.66
N ASP A 31 10.45 -4.70 -7.41
CA ASP A 31 10.29 -3.27 -7.75
C ASP A 31 9.84 -2.50 -6.51
N PRO A 32 10.60 -1.50 -6.04
CA PRO A 32 10.29 -0.74 -4.82
C PRO A 32 9.03 0.14 -4.94
N ARG A 33 8.34 0.16 -6.07
CA ARG A 33 7.04 0.84 -6.18
C ARG A 33 5.93 0.11 -5.46
N PHE A 34 6.02 -1.24 -5.33
CA PHE A 34 4.93 -2.07 -4.84
C PHE A 34 5.29 -2.66 -3.48
N GLY A 35 4.60 -2.20 -2.46
CA GLY A 35 4.74 -2.65 -1.09
C GLY A 35 3.50 -3.38 -0.59
N ALA A 36 3.63 -3.95 0.59
CA ALA A 36 2.51 -4.46 1.35
C ALA A 36 2.74 -4.22 2.84
N VAL A 37 1.69 -3.82 3.54
CA VAL A 37 1.75 -3.58 4.98
C VAL A 37 1.84 -4.92 5.69
N GLU A 38 2.80 -5.03 6.62
CA GLU A 38 3.02 -6.21 7.47
C GLU A 38 3.40 -7.48 6.71
N SER A 39 4.00 -7.37 5.53
CA SER A 39 4.46 -8.53 4.75
C SER A 39 5.61 -9.30 5.45
N TYR A 40 6.25 -8.70 6.44
CA TYR A 40 7.22 -9.36 7.31
C TYR A 40 6.63 -10.52 8.14
N MET A 41 5.31 -10.57 8.31
CA MET A 41 4.63 -11.65 9.04
C MET A 41 4.63 -12.99 8.25
N ALA A 42 4.74 -12.92 6.92
CA ALA A 42 4.83 -14.09 6.04
C ALA A 42 5.91 -13.87 4.96
N PRO A 43 7.20 -13.89 5.33
CA PRO A 43 8.30 -13.46 4.48
C PRO A 43 8.47 -14.28 3.21
N ASP A 44 8.16 -15.57 3.24
CA ASP A 44 8.23 -16.45 2.07
C ASP A 44 7.15 -16.12 1.04
N LEU A 45 5.91 -15.87 1.49
CA LEU A 45 4.82 -15.41 0.63
C LEU A 45 5.10 -14.02 0.07
N ALA A 46 5.73 -13.14 0.89
CA ALA A 46 6.13 -11.81 0.44
C ALA A 46 7.21 -11.87 -0.65
N ALA A 47 8.15 -12.81 -0.54
CA ALA A 47 9.16 -13.06 -1.55
C ALA A 47 8.53 -13.62 -2.83
N ASP A 48 7.62 -14.58 -2.71
CA ASP A 48 6.90 -15.20 -3.83
C ASP A 48 6.07 -14.16 -4.61
N LEU A 49 5.40 -13.24 -3.93
CA LEU A 49 4.66 -12.13 -4.55
C LEU A 49 5.55 -10.94 -4.93
N ARG A 50 6.88 -11.03 -4.76
CA ARG A 50 7.84 -9.98 -5.10
C ARG A 50 7.51 -8.62 -4.48
N VAL A 51 7.12 -8.62 -3.21
CA VAL A 51 6.88 -7.38 -2.45
C VAL A 51 8.18 -6.57 -2.40
N GLY A 52 8.16 -5.31 -2.84
CA GLY A 52 9.34 -4.46 -2.95
C GLY A 52 9.69 -3.73 -1.65
N TRP A 53 8.71 -3.46 -0.79
CA TRP A 53 8.92 -2.83 0.51
C TRP A 53 7.85 -3.23 1.51
N ASP A 54 8.22 -3.10 2.76
CA ASP A 54 7.43 -3.50 3.91
C ASP A 54 7.19 -2.31 4.82
N ARG A 55 5.98 -2.11 5.33
CA ARG A 55 5.71 -1.12 6.36
C ARG A 55 5.65 -1.78 7.72
N MET A 56 6.58 -1.43 8.60
CA MET A 56 6.69 -1.94 9.97
C MET A 56 6.30 -0.87 10.98
N ILE A 57 5.34 -1.16 11.85
CA ILE A 57 4.97 -0.25 12.94
C ILE A 57 5.92 -0.44 14.10
N ILE A 58 6.51 0.64 14.60
CA ILE A 58 7.30 0.69 15.81
C ILE A 58 6.56 1.54 16.85
N HIS A 59 5.92 0.88 17.77
CA HIS A 59 5.24 1.58 18.85
C HIS A 59 6.24 2.03 19.93
N TRP A 60 6.24 3.32 20.26
CA TRP A 60 7.10 3.85 21.31
C TRP A 60 6.81 3.22 22.66
N TYR A 61 5.54 3.00 23.01
CA TYR A 61 5.17 2.37 24.29
C TYR A 61 5.67 0.93 24.43
N THR A 62 5.96 0.21 23.35
CA THR A 62 6.60 -1.12 23.43
C THR A 62 8.10 -1.04 23.65
N ARG A 63 8.73 0.08 23.25
CA ARG A 63 10.15 0.32 23.45
C ARG A 63 10.48 0.82 24.85
N GLN A 64 9.60 1.65 25.39
CA GLN A 64 9.76 2.29 26.69
C GLN A 64 8.43 2.24 27.45
N PRO A 65 7.98 1.03 27.88
CA PRO A 65 6.65 0.88 28.50
C PRO A 65 6.49 1.64 29.82
N ASP A 66 7.53 1.68 30.67
CA ASP A 66 7.39 2.16 32.04
C ASP A 66 8.05 3.52 32.32
N ASN A 67 9.16 3.82 31.65
CA ASN A 67 9.92 5.07 31.88
C ASN A 67 10.91 5.36 30.75
N ALA A 68 11.53 6.56 30.83
CA ALA A 68 12.46 7.06 29.82
C ALA A 68 13.82 6.34 29.75
N ASP A 69 14.21 5.63 30.80
CA ASP A 69 15.50 4.93 30.85
C ASP A 69 15.41 3.48 30.38
N GLN A 70 14.20 2.92 30.36
CA GLN A 70 13.94 1.61 29.82
C GLN A 70 14.06 1.63 28.29
N TRP A 71 14.58 0.51 27.76
CA TRP A 71 14.62 0.31 26.31
C TRP A 71 14.58 -1.17 25.97
N ILE A 72 13.54 -1.54 25.24
CA ILE A 72 13.33 -2.92 24.78
C ILE A 72 13.48 -2.93 23.26
N THR A 73 14.36 -3.81 22.76
CA THR A 73 14.45 -4.12 21.33
C THR A 73 13.90 -5.53 21.14
N PRO A 74 12.69 -5.70 20.57
CA PRO A 74 12.14 -7.02 20.32
C PRO A 74 13.07 -7.80 19.37
N PRO A 75 13.57 -8.99 19.74
CA PRO A 75 14.47 -9.77 18.88
C PRO A 75 13.85 -10.08 17.52
N GLU A 76 12.56 -10.39 17.49
CA GLU A 76 11.80 -10.68 16.28
C GLU A 76 11.75 -9.49 15.31
N GLU A 77 11.77 -8.27 15.80
CA GLU A 77 11.80 -7.08 14.93
C GLU A 77 13.12 -6.96 14.17
N THR A 78 14.24 -7.17 14.89
CA THR A 78 15.57 -7.17 14.26
C THR A 78 15.68 -8.26 13.20
N ASP A 79 15.14 -9.44 13.46
CA ASP A 79 15.15 -10.55 12.51
C ASP A 79 14.24 -10.29 11.31
N ARG A 80 13.06 -9.71 11.50
CA ARG A 80 12.15 -9.28 10.41
C ARG A 80 12.84 -8.28 9.47
N ILE A 81 13.54 -7.28 10.03
CA ILE A 81 14.32 -6.31 9.24
C ILE A 81 15.40 -7.01 8.42
N LYS A 82 16.17 -7.92 9.04
CA LYS A 82 17.23 -8.68 8.36
C LYS A 82 16.66 -9.55 7.23
N ILE A 83 15.57 -10.29 7.49
CA ILE A 83 14.92 -11.15 6.50
C ILE A 83 14.40 -10.32 5.32
N ALA A 84 13.75 -9.19 5.60
CA ALA A 84 13.23 -8.31 4.55
C ALA A 84 14.38 -7.78 3.67
N THR A 85 15.43 -7.23 4.28
CA THR A 85 16.57 -6.65 3.55
C THR A 85 17.36 -7.71 2.78
N ALA A 86 17.54 -8.91 3.33
CA ALA A 86 18.18 -10.03 2.64
C ALA A 86 17.39 -10.49 1.40
N ALA A 87 16.08 -10.36 1.44
CA ALA A 87 15.19 -10.64 0.31
C ALA A 87 15.06 -9.44 -0.68
N GLY A 88 15.85 -8.38 -0.50
CA GLY A 88 15.80 -7.18 -1.35
C GLY A 88 14.58 -6.29 -1.12
N ARG A 89 13.81 -6.49 -0.03
CA ARG A 89 12.72 -5.62 0.37
C ARG A 89 13.24 -4.48 1.23
N GLU A 90 12.74 -3.29 0.96
CA GLU A 90 13.01 -2.10 1.78
C GLU A 90 12.07 -2.07 2.99
N VAL A 91 12.60 -1.76 4.17
CA VAL A 91 11.78 -1.57 5.38
C VAL A 91 11.51 -0.09 5.58
N VAL A 92 10.23 0.25 5.67
CA VAL A 92 9.72 1.59 5.98
C VAL A 92 9.12 1.53 7.38
N ALA A 93 9.71 2.26 8.33
CA ALA A 93 9.24 2.25 9.71
C ALA A 93 8.20 3.35 9.96
N LEU A 94 7.11 3.00 10.62
CA LEU A 94 6.13 3.94 11.13
C LEU A 94 6.33 4.10 12.65
N LEU A 95 6.62 5.33 13.10
CA LEU A 95 6.80 5.66 14.51
C LEU A 95 5.52 6.27 15.09
N MET A 96 4.98 5.65 16.14
CA MET A 96 3.80 6.13 16.84
C MET A 96 3.71 5.61 18.29
N GLY A 97 2.67 5.99 19.01
CA GLY A 97 2.31 5.34 20.26
C GLY A 97 3.01 5.90 21.49
N THR A 98 2.68 7.11 21.94
CA THR A 98 3.23 7.72 23.16
C THR A 98 2.94 6.85 24.38
N PRO A 99 3.96 6.44 25.17
CA PRO A 99 3.73 5.71 26.43
C PRO A 99 2.92 6.57 27.44
N ALA A 100 2.12 5.92 28.25
CA ALA A 100 1.29 6.62 29.26
C ALA A 100 2.10 7.50 30.22
N TRP A 101 3.31 7.09 30.59
CA TRP A 101 4.22 7.89 31.42
C TRP A 101 4.78 9.13 30.72
N ALA A 102 4.75 9.19 29.37
CA ALA A 102 5.35 10.25 28.56
C ALA A 102 4.33 11.30 28.07
N THR A 103 3.08 11.24 28.50
CA THR A 103 2.01 12.16 28.09
C THR A 103 1.12 12.55 29.29
N ASP A 104 0.43 13.67 29.18
CA ASP A 104 -0.67 14.06 30.06
C ASP A 104 -2.04 13.69 29.46
N GLY A 105 -2.06 13.24 28.20
CA GLY A 105 -3.21 12.74 27.48
C GLY A 105 -3.34 11.22 27.55
N PRO A 106 -4.14 10.61 26.67
CA PRO A 106 -4.33 9.17 26.64
C PRO A 106 -3.02 8.45 26.21
N GLY A 107 -2.69 7.37 26.90
CA GLY A 107 -1.61 6.47 26.47
C GLY A 107 -1.86 5.94 25.05
N GLY A 108 -0.81 5.82 24.27
CA GLY A 108 -0.89 5.44 22.85
C GLY A 108 -1.10 6.61 21.88
N GLY A 109 -1.97 7.57 22.20
CA GLY A 109 -2.33 8.67 21.29
C GLY A 109 -1.94 10.07 21.75
N GLY A 110 -1.57 10.25 23.02
CA GLY A 110 -1.34 11.56 23.63
C GLY A 110 -0.11 12.30 23.11
N VAL A 111 -0.16 13.62 23.19
CA VAL A 111 0.97 14.48 22.86
C VAL A 111 2.12 14.23 23.84
N PRO A 112 3.36 14.01 23.34
CA PRO A 112 4.51 13.76 24.21
C PRO A 112 4.84 14.96 25.11
N ARG A 113 5.14 14.71 26.39
CA ARG A 113 5.64 15.75 27.30
C ARG A 113 6.93 16.34 26.77
N GLY A 114 7.08 17.66 26.93
CA GLY A 114 8.25 18.39 26.50
C GLY A 114 8.39 18.52 24.99
N LEU A 115 7.37 18.24 24.19
CA LEU A 115 7.40 18.28 22.73
C LEU A 115 7.86 19.66 22.18
N TYR A 116 7.55 20.74 22.89
CA TYR A 116 7.91 22.12 22.52
C TYR A 116 9.25 22.61 23.08
N LEU A 117 9.93 21.79 23.88
CA LEU A 117 11.30 22.08 24.31
C LEU A 117 12.27 21.92 23.10
N PRO A 118 13.45 22.55 23.13
CA PRO A 118 14.46 22.33 22.12
C PRO A 118 14.73 20.83 21.87
N ALA A 119 15.01 20.44 20.63
CA ALA A 119 15.23 19.03 20.28
C ALA A 119 16.43 18.37 21.00
N ASN A 120 17.37 19.17 21.51
CA ASN A 120 18.50 18.73 22.34
C ASN A 120 18.23 18.77 23.85
N ASP A 121 17.09 19.28 24.28
CA ASP A 121 16.70 19.31 25.68
C ASP A 121 16.37 17.88 26.14
N PRO A 122 16.89 17.40 27.28
CA PRO A 122 16.60 16.07 27.80
C PRO A 122 15.13 15.89 28.20
N GLY A 123 14.37 16.95 28.42
CA GLY A 123 12.94 16.94 28.68
C GLY A 123 12.09 16.74 27.42
N ASN A 124 12.65 16.89 26.21
CA ASN A 124 11.95 16.56 24.98
C ASN A 124 11.98 15.04 24.77
N LEU A 125 10.98 14.37 25.33
CA LEU A 125 10.93 12.92 25.36
C LEU A 125 10.80 12.30 23.96
N TRP A 126 10.05 12.96 23.06
CA TRP A 126 9.93 12.53 21.66
C TRP A 126 11.26 12.62 20.91
N ALA A 127 11.99 13.70 21.08
CA ALA A 127 13.33 13.87 20.48
C ALA A 127 14.28 12.75 20.94
N ARG A 128 14.27 12.39 22.23
CA ARG A 128 15.09 11.30 22.80
C ARG A 128 14.75 9.96 22.15
N PHE A 129 13.45 9.64 22.03
CA PHE A 129 12.98 8.41 21.39
C PHE A 129 13.42 8.35 19.93
N VAL A 130 13.12 9.40 19.13
CA VAL A 130 13.49 9.45 17.70
C VAL A 130 14.99 9.34 17.51
N ARG A 131 15.80 10.04 18.31
CA ARG A 131 17.27 9.99 18.24
C ARG A 131 17.78 8.57 18.42
N ARG A 132 17.22 7.84 19.37
CA ARG A 132 17.66 6.49 19.66
C ARG A 132 17.21 5.51 18.58
N ILE A 133 15.93 5.49 18.23
CA ILE A 133 15.40 4.50 17.27
C ILE A 133 15.99 4.68 15.86
N VAL A 134 16.17 5.92 15.40
CA VAL A 134 16.80 6.19 14.10
C VAL A 134 18.29 5.86 14.13
N GLY A 135 18.98 6.14 15.26
CA GLY A 135 20.39 5.82 15.44
C GLY A 135 20.68 4.32 15.41
N GLU A 136 19.90 3.55 16.15
CA GLU A 136 20.05 2.08 16.21
C GLU A 136 19.78 1.39 14.87
N ASN A 137 18.90 1.95 14.04
CA ASN A 137 18.54 1.40 12.75
C ASN A 137 19.23 2.06 11.55
N LYS A 138 20.26 2.88 11.80
CA LYS A 138 21.03 3.53 10.74
C LYS A 138 21.69 2.51 9.83
N GLY A 139 21.40 2.60 8.52
CA GLY A 139 21.89 1.65 7.52
C GLY A 139 20.92 0.51 7.22
N ALA A 140 19.97 0.21 8.11
CA ALA A 140 18.93 -0.78 7.88
C ALA A 140 17.59 -0.12 7.44
N ILE A 141 17.25 1.01 8.05
CA ILE A 141 16.01 1.75 7.77
C ILE A 141 16.36 3.17 7.34
N THR A 142 15.86 3.56 6.17
CA THR A 142 16.04 4.91 5.61
C THR A 142 14.75 5.72 5.72
N HIS A 143 13.59 5.12 5.54
CA HIS A 143 12.29 5.75 5.48
C HIS A 143 11.54 5.66 6.81
N TRP A 144 11.09 6.82 7.33
CA TRP A 144 10.45 6.96 8.63
C TRP A 144 9.14 7.72 8.48
N ILE A 145 8.02 7.05 8.70
CA ILE A 145 6.68 7.66 8.72
C ILE A 145 6.42 8.14 10.14
N ILE A 146 6.03 9.40 10.28
CA ILE A 146 5.80 10.01 11.59
C ILE A 146 4.31 10.04 11.88
N TRP A 147 3.90 9.12 12.75
CA TRP A 147 2.52 8.86 13.16
C TRP A 147 1.64 8.26 12.06
N ASN A 148 0.46 7.77 12.49
CA ASN A 148 -0.57 7.21 11.63
C ASN A 148 -1.85 8.02 11.76
N GLU A 149 -2.43 8.43 10.63
CA GLU A 149 -3.74 9.05 10.51
C GLU A 149 -4.03 10.15 11.54
N PRO A 150 -3.16 11.17 11.66
CA PRO A 150 -3.35 12.25 12.62
C PRO A 150 -4.54 13.15 12.29
N ASP A 151 -5.14 12.98 11.13
CA ASP A 151 -6.32 13.70 10.65
C ASP A 151 -7.66 13.13 11.15
N ILE A 152 -7.65 11.96 11.81
CA ILE A 152 -8.83 11.40 12.48
C ILE A 152 -8.97 12.09 13.83
N ALA A 153 -10.01 12.89 14.00
CA ALA A 153 -10.27 13.61 15.25
C ALA A 153 -10.66 12.62 16.38
N LEU A 154 -10.40 13.01 17.64
CA LEU A 154 -10.60 12.14 18.81
C LEU A 154 -12.02 11.60 18.96
N GLU A 155 -13.01 12.36 18.53
CA GLU A 155 -14.41 11.98 18.55
C GLU A 155 -14.79 11.01 17.43
N ASP A 156 -13.92 10.81 16.44
CA ASP A 156 -14.15 9.94 15.32
C ASP A 156 -13.67 8.51 15.62
N TYR A 157 -14.31 7.51 15.02
CA TYR A 157 -13.87 6.13 15.10
C TYR A 157 -12.48 5.96 14.47
N GLY A 158 -11.61 5.24 15.16
CA GLY A 158 -10.25 4.95 14.68
C GLY A 158 -9.21 6.01 15.01
N ALA A 159 -9.56 7.05 15.80
CA ALA A 159 -8.61 8.08 16.20
C ALA A 159 -7.39 7.50 16.93
N GLN A 160 -6.20 7.90 16.47
CA GLN A 160 -4.91 7.42 17.00
C GLN A 160 -4.03 8.56 17.53
N TYR A 161 -4.45 9.81 17.38
CA TYR A 161 -3.71 10.99 17.82
C TYR A 161 -4.61 11.98 18.56
N ALA A 162 -4.23 12.31 19.79
CA ALA A 162 -5.00 13.18 20.68
C ALA A 162 -4.49 14.63 20.74
N GLY A 163 -3.70 15.04 19.75
CA GLY A 163 -3.15 16.40 19.63
C GLY A 163 -3.87 17.24 18.59
N THR A 164 -3.56 18.54 18.60
CA THR A 164 -3.99 19.49 17.57
C THR A 164 -3.13 19.34 16.30
N VAL A 165 -3.49 20.06 15.24
CA VAL A 165 -2.66 20.12 14.02
C VAL A 165 -1.30 20.79 14.30
N GLU A 166 -1.25 21.74 15.23
CA GLU A 166 -0.03 22.40 15.70
C GLU A 166 0.86 21.42 16.46
N ASP A 167 0.30 20.59 17.32
CA ASP A 167 1.04 19.54 18.03
C ASP A 167 1.60 18.51 17.06
N TYR A 168 0.84 18.11 16.06
CA TYR A 168 1.33 17.18 15.04
C TYR A 168 2.43 17.82 14.18
N TYR A 169 2.28 19.08 13.80
CA TYR A 169 3.35 19.82 13.12
C TYR A 169 4.64 19.87 13.94
N GLN A 170 4.54 20.15 15.24
CA GLN A 170 5.68 20.16 16.15
C GLN A 170 6.32 18.77 16.29
N LEU A 171 5.50 17.72 16.37
CA LEU A 171 5.95 16.34 16.44
C LEU A 171 6.74 15.95 15.16
N LEU A 172 6.21 16.30 14.00
CA LEU A 172 6.87 16.11 12.71
C LEU A 172 8.18 16.89 12.61
N LYS A 173 8.18 18.17 13.04
CA LYS A 173 9.35 19.05 13.07
C LYS A 173 10.47 18.48 13.92
N VAL A 174 10.17 18.07 15.16
CA VAL A 174 11.16 17.46 16.06
C VAL A 174 11.73 16.18 15.46
N ALA A 175 10.85 15.30 14.94
CA ALA A 175 11.30 14.06 14.30
C ALA A 175 12.23 14.31 13.10
N TYR A 176 11.87 15.25 12.23
CA TYR A 176 12.70 15.60 11.07
C TYR A 176 14.09 16.07 11.48
N VAL A 177 14.15 17.07 12.37
CA VAL A 177 15.43 17.65 12.82
C VAL A 177 16.32 16.59 13.45
N VAL A 178 15.77 15.82 14.39
CA VAL A 178 16.52 14.78 15.12
C VAL A 178 16.95 13.62 14.20
N ALA A 179 16.06 13.16 13.32
CA ALA A 179 16.39 12.07 12.41
C ALA A 179 17.51 12.48 11.43
N LYS A 180 17.45 13.71 10.86
CA LYS A 180 18.50 14.22 9.97
C LYS A 180 19.83 14.47 10.68
N GLU A 181 19.80 14.84 11.96
CA GLU A 181 21.01 14.99 12.80
C GLU A 181 21.71 13.62 12.96
N VAL A 182 20.96 12.57 13.29
CA VAL A 182 21.52 11.23 13.54
C VAL A 182 21.87 10.49 12.26
N ASN A 183 21.01 10.60 11.27
CA ASN A 183 21.16 9.99 9.96
C ASN A 183 20.79 10.99 8.86
N PRO A 184 21.76 11.70 8.27
CA PRO A 184 21.49 12.67 7.19
C PRO A 184 20.73 12.07 5.98
N ASN A 185 20.81 10.76 5.79
CA ASN A 185 20.11 10.03 4.73
C ASN A 185 18.67 9.62 5.12
N ALA A 186 18.24 9.87 6.37
CA ALA A 186 16.87 9.56 6.77
C ALA A 186 15.87 10.34 5.92
N VAL A 187 14.84 9.65 5.42
CA VAL A 187 13.74 10.22 4.64
C VAL A 187 12.50 10.23 5.52
N ILE A 188 11.98 11.42 5.78
CA ILE A 188 10.86 11.62 6.71
C ILE A 188 9.56 11.77 5.95
N HIS A 189 8.60 10.94 6.29
CA HIS A 189 7.27 10.98 5.72
C HIS A 189 6.30 11.64 6.68
N LEU A 190 5.46 12.49 6.14
CA LEU A 190 4.24 12.91 6.83
C LEU A 190 3.34 11.67 7.02
N GLY A 191 2.73 11.49 8.19
CA GLY A 191 1.82 10.37 8.48
C GLY A 191 0.68 10.28 7.47
N GLY A 192 0.26 9.06 7.17
CA GLY A 192 -0.78 8.82 6.17
C GLY A 192 -2.08 9.55 6.49
N LEU A 193 -2.58 10.38 5.56
CA LEU A 193 -3.83 11.10 5.73
C LEU A 193 -4.98 10.37 5.03
N THR A 194 -6.13 10.32 5.71
CA THR A 194 -7.31 9.54 5.26
C THR A 194 -8.20 10.29 4.28
N TYR A 195 -8.18 11.64 4.29
CA TYR A 195 -9.07 12.50 3.51
C TYR A 195 -10.55 12.48 3.91
N TRP A 196 -11.11 11.29 4.20
CA TRP A 196 -12.55 11.07 4.34
C TRP A 196 -13.13 11.71 5.59
N HIS A 197 -12.42 11.69 6.71
CA HIS A 197 -12.89 12.28 7.96
C HIS A 197 -13.14 13.78 7.82
N ASP A 198 -12.23 14.50 7.17
CA ASP A 198 -12.45 15.93 6.90
C ASP A 198 -13.64 16.17 5.96
N LEU A 199 -13.82 15.32 4.94
CA LEU A 199 -14.94 15.45 4.01
C LEU A 199 -16.29 15.18 4.68
N VAL A 200 -16.40 14.08 5.43
CA VAL A 200 -17.65 13.68 6.12
C VAL A 200 -18.10 14.72 7.14
N TYR A 201 -17.14 15.30 7.89
CA TYR A 201 -17.42 16.31 8.91
C TYR A 201 -17.35 17.76 8.39
N ASN A 202 -17.26 17.94 7.05
CA ASN A 202 -17.16 19.24 6.39
C ASN A 202 -16.06 20.14 6.99
N ARG A 203 -14.90 19.55 7.27
CA ARG A 203 -13.71 20.24 7.78
C ARG A 203 -12.79 20.61 6.60
N PRO A 204 -12.03 21.72 6.70
CA PRO A 204 -10.94 21.98 5.77
C PRO A 204 -9.92 20.82 5.81
N SER A 205 -9.39 20.42 4.64
CA SER A 205 -8.40 19.34 4.55
C SER A 205 -7.28 19.49 5.59
N TYR A 206 -6.97 18.44 6.31
CA TYR A 206 -5.91 18.41 7.32
C TYR A 206 -4.57 18.87 6.73
N LEU A 207 -4.25 18.45 5.50
CA LEU A 207 -3.04 18.90 4.83
C LEU A 207 -2.99 20.44 4.68
N ARG A 208 -4.13 21.10 4.38
CA ARG A 208 -4.18 22.57 4.34
C ARG A 208 -3.91 23.17 5.71
N ARG A 209 -4.63 22.70 6.72
CA ARG A 209 -4.45 23.16 8.11
C ARG A 209 -3.00 23.00 8.58
N LEU A 210 -2.37 21.87 8.26
CA LEU A 210 -0.98 21.60 8.59
C LEU A 210 -0.03 22.55 7.85
N LEU A 211 -0.23 22.77 6.56
CA LEU A 211 0.60 23.69 5.78
C LEU A 211 0.38 25.15 6.18
N ASP A 212 -0.83 25.55 6.60
CA ASP A 212 -1.09 26.88 7.18
C ASP A 212 -0.31 27.14 8.47
N VAL A 213 -0.07 26.08 9.26
CA VAL A 213 0.83 26.15 10.43
C VAL A 213 2.28 26.23 9.95
N ALA A 214 2.67 25.38 9.02
CA ALA A 214 4.04 25.28 8.54
C ALA A 214 4.57 26.57 7.89
N VAL A 215 3.74 27.29 7.11
CA VAL A 215 4.17 28.54 6.46
C VAL A 215 4.40 29.69 7.43
N LYS A 216 3.88 29.63 8.65
CA LYS A 216 4.14 30.61 9.72
C LYS A 216 5.49 30.38 10.38
N ASP A 217 6.05 29.18 10.28
CA ASP A 217 7.38 28.86 10.80
C ASP A 217 8.47 29.32 9.82
N LYS A 218 9.23 30.34 10.21
CA LYS A 218 10.31 30.93 9.42
C LYS A 218 11.40 29.92 9.03
N THR A 219 11.53 28.82 9.76
CA THR A 219 12.55 27.79 9.53
C THR A 219 12.05 26.65 8.61
N ALA A 220 10.74 26.52 8.41
CA ALA A 220 10.14 25.40 7.68
C ALA A 220 10.71 25.26 6.26
N LYS A 221 10.80 26.36 5.51
CA LYS A 221 11.30 26.36 4.12
C LYS A 221 12.72 25.83 4.00
N ALA A 222 13.61 26.20 4.94
CA ALA A 222 15.00 25.74 4.96
C ALA A 222 15.13 24.24 5.30
N HIS A 223 14.11 23.67 5.95
CA HIS A 223 14.04 22.27 6.36
C HIS A 223 13.00 21.47 5.57
N ASN A 224 12.75 21.83 4.31
CA ASN A 224 11.85 21.10 3.42
C ASN A 224 10.44 20.93 4.01
N TYR A 225 9.96 21.88 4.82
CA TYR A 225 8.68 21.84 5.56
C TYR A 225 8.57 20.64 6.52
N TYR A 226 9.71 20.12 6.97
CA TYR A 226 9.87 18.99 7.91
C TYR A 226 9.29 17.65 7.46
N PHE A 227 9.09 17.47 6.14
CA PHE A 227 8.83 16.16 5.54
C PHE A 227 9.37 16.10 4.11
N ASP A 228 9.87 14.93 3.74
CA ASP A 228 10.40 14.67 2.41
C ASP A 228 9.33 14.07 1.50
N ILE A 229 8.45 13.24 2.04
CA ILE A 229 7.41 12.50 1.31
C ILE A 229 6.05 12.75 1.97
N PHE A 230 5.04 12.95 1.15
CA PHE A 230 3.65 12.97 1.56
C PHE A 230 3.05 11.56 1.43
N THR A 231 2.31 11.08 2.45
CA THR A 231 1.65 9.79 2.41
C THR A 231 0.13 9.90 2.57
N ALA A 232 -0.60 8.98 1.91
CA ALA A 232 -2.05 8.92 1.94
C ALA A 232 -2.55 7.50 2.15
N HIS A 233 -3.70 7.37 2.83
CA HIS A 233 -4.49 6.15 2.98
C HIS A 233 -5.82 6.32 2.26
N ILE A 234 -6.14 5.44 1.31
CA ILE A 234 -7.34 5.57 0.49
C ILE A 234 -8.07 4.24 0.38
N TYR A 235 -9.26 4.18 0.96
CA TYR A 235 -10.11 2.98 1.07
C TYR A 235 -11.54 3.27 0.64
N PHE A 236 -11.82 3.38 -0.61
CA PHE A 236 -13.19 3.57 -1.06
C PHE A 236 -13.36 3.01 -2.46
N ARG A 237 -13.94 3.76 -3.37
CA ARG A 237 -14.01 3.34 -4.77
C ARG A 237 -12.62 3.37 -5.40
N THR A 238 -12.35 2.49 -6.34
CA THR A 238 -11.06 2.49 -7.04
C THR A 238 -10.71 3.85 -7.65
N GLU A 239 -11.70 4.58 -8.16
CA GLU A 239 -11.50 5.91 -8.76
C GLU A 239 -10.96 6.95 -7.78
N THR A 240 -11.27 6.79 -6.48
CA THR A 240 -10.82 7.74 -5.44
C THR A 240 -9.32 7.72 -5.28
N VAL A 241 -8.65 6.63 -5.62
CA VAL A 241 -7.18 6.55 -5.64
C VAL A 241 -6.59 7.63 -6.55
N PHE A 242 -7.11 7.77 -7.77
CA PHE A 242 -6.68 8.83 -8.68
C PHE A 242 -7.08 10.22 -8.19
N ASN A 243 -8.35 10.37 -7.82
CA ASN A 243 -8.94 11.67 -7.51
C ASN A 243 -8.34 12.30 -6.25
N ILE A 244 -8.20 11.54 -5.17
CA ILE A 244 -7.69 12.04 -3.89
C ILE A 244 -6.19 12.36 -3.99
N VAL A 245 -5.39 11.50 -4.64
CA VAL A 245 -3.98 11.82 -4.88
C VAL A 245 -3.82 13.09 -5.72
N ALA A 246 -4.68 13.30 -6.73
CA ALA A 246 -4.69 14.53 -7.52
C ALA A 246 -5.05 15.77 -6.68
N ILE A 247 -6.02 15.64 -5.75
CA ILE A 247 -6.39 16.70 -4.80
C ILE A 247 -5.21 17.04 -3.89
N TYR A 248 -4.56 16.06 -3.27
CA TYR A 248 -3.41 16.30 -2.41
C TYR A 248 -2.24 16.94 -3.18
N ARG A 249 -1.97 16.48 -4.41
CA ARG A 249 -0.98 17.10 -5.28
C ARG A 249 -1.30 18.55 -5.62
N LYS A 250 -2.58 18.88 -5.81
CA LYS A 250 -3.06 20.25 -6.04
C LYS A 250 -2.81 21.10 -4.79
N ILE A 251 -3.17 20.61 -3.60
CA ILE A 251 -2.94 21.32 -2.33
C ILE A 251 -1.45 21.60 -2.16
N LEU A 252 -0.59 20.59 -2.28
CA LEU A 252 0.87 20.78 -2.17
C LEU A 252 1.37 21.89 -3.11
N ARG A 253 0.93 21.90 -4.37
CA ARG A 253 1.32 22.94 -5.35
C ARG A 253 0.84 24.34 -4.98
N GLU A 254 -0.33 24.49 -4.37
CA GLU A 254 -0.85 25.78 -3.90
C GLU A 254 0.06 26.40 -2.84
N TYR A 255 0.81 25.59 -2.08
CA TYR A 255 1.84 26.03 -1.14
C TYR A 255 3.27 26.04 -1.73
N GLY A 256 3.40 25.88 -3.04
CA GLY A 256 4.69 25.86 -3.74
C GLY A 256 5.52 24.60 -3.51
N LEU A 257 4.88 23.48 -3.11
CA LEU A 257 5.54 22.23 -2.80
C LEU A 257 5.42 21.23 -3.94
N SER A 258 6.54 20.56 -4.24
CA SER A 258 6.60 19.43 -5.15
C SER A 258 7.15 18.22 -4.41
N LYS A 259 6.27 17.52 -3.68
CA LYS A 259 6.63 16.35 -2.88
C LYS A 259 6.29 15.06 -3.63
N PRO A 260 7.13 14.02 -3.53
CA PRO A 260 6.70 12.66 -3.84
C PRO A 260 5.46 12.29 -3.03
N ILE A 261 4.53 11.57 -3.64
CA ILE A 261 3.32 11.07 -2.97
C ILE A 261 3.38 9.55 -2.97
N TRP A 262 3.30 8.96 -1.77
CA TRP A 262 3.14 7.53 -1.61
C TRP A 262 1.72 7.22 -1.13
N LEU A 263 1.11 6.25 -1.78
CA LEU A 263 -0.12 5.63 -1.29
C LEU A 263 0.31 4.43 -0.44
N ASN A 264 0.51 4.68 0.86
CA ASN A 264 1.07 3.68 1.77
C ASN A 264 0.02 2.78 2.43
N GLU A 265 -1.27 3.01 2.13
CA GLU A 265 -2.36 2.07 2.37
C GLU A 265 -3.46 2.23 1.34
N THR A 266 -3.86 1.12 0.74
CA THR A 266 -5.09 1.01 -0.05
C THR A 266 -5.51 -0.46 -0.18
N ASN A 267 -6.78 -0.73 -0.10
CA ASN A 267 -7.41 -2.01 -0.42
C ASN A 267 -8.94 -1.91 -0.30
N ALA A 268 -9.62 -3.03 -0.56
CA ALA A 268 -11.03 -3.25 -0.25
C ALA A 268 -11.15 -4.55 0.53
N ALA A 269 -11.92 -4.56 1.63
CA ALA A 269 -12.15 -5.77 2.41
C ALA A 269 -13.33 -6.57 1.82
N PRO A 270 -13.18 -7.87 1.56
CA PRO A 270 -14.26 -8.68 1.03
C PRO A 270 -15.33 -9.00 2.10
N ASN A 271 -16.59 -9.01 1.70
CA ASN A 271 -17.73 -9.33 2.56
C ASN A 271 -18.31 -10.74 2.32
N ASP A 272 -17.78 -11.47 1.38
CA ASP A 272 -18.22 -12.82 0.99
C ASP A 272 -17.20 -13.92 1.31
N ASP A 273 -16.16 -13.61 2.10
CA ASP A 273 -15.20 -14.62 2.53
C ASP A 273 -15.87 -15.57 3.53
N PRO A 274 -15.93 -16.88 3.25
CA PRO A 274 -16.61 -17.84 4.13
C PRO A 274 -15.96 -18.00 5.52
N GLN A 275 -14.68 -17.63 5.66
CA GLN A 275 -13.98 -17.64 6.96
C GLN A 275 -14.24 -16.35 7.76
N TYR A 276 -14.63 -15.27 7.10
CA TYR A 276 -14.84 -13.96 7.68
C TYR A 276 -16.12 -13.32 7.14
N PRO A 277 -17.32 -13.84 7.55
CA PRO A 277 -18.60 -13.43 6.97
C PRO A 277 -19.07 -12.03 7.41
N ALA A 278 -18.46 -11.45 8.43
CA ALA A 278 -18.81 -10.11 8.88
C ALA A 278 -18.18 -9.07 7.95
N GLY A 279 -19.01 -8.44 7.14
CA GLY A 279 -18.54 -7.53 6.11
C GLY A 279 -18.19 -6.14 6.60
N PRO A 280 -17.30 -5.47 5.89
CA PRO A 280 -17.02 -4.05 6.03
C PRO A 280 -18.21 -3.19 5.57
N LEU A 281 -18.11 -1.89 5.81
CA LEU A 281 -19.13 -0.90 5.39
C LEU A 281 -19.31 -0.82 3.86
N ILE A 282 -18.31 -1.25 3.08
CA ILE A 282 -18.33 -1.20 1.61
C ILE A 282 -18.55 -2.63 1.08
N PRO A 283 -19.60 -2.85 0.27
CA PRO A 283 -19.95 -4.18 -0.23
C PRO A 283 -19.04 -4.58 -1.40
N VAL A 284 -17.88 -5.15 -1.08
CA VAL A 284 -16.94 -5.69 -2.07
C VAL A 284 -16.79 -7.20 -1.85
N THR A 285 -16.84 -7.99 -2.91
CA THR A 285 -16.60 -9.44 -2.88
C THR A 285 -15.09 -9.73 -2.97
N MET A 286 -14.66 -10.97 -2.68
CA MET A 286 -13.28 -11.43 -2.94
C MET A 286 -12.89 -11.25 -4.42
N ASP A 287 -13.85 -11.47 -5.33
CA ASP A 287 -13.70 -11.19 -6.76
C ASP A 287 -13.50 -9.69 -7.03
N GLY A 288 -14.27 -8.87 -6.35
CA GLY A 288 -14.13 -7.40 -6.38
C GLY A 288 -12.81 -6.91 -5.80
N GLN A 289 -12.34 -7.51 -4.68
CA GLN A 289 -11.03 -7.20 -4.10
C GLN A 289 -9.90 -7.45 -5.11
N ALA A 290 -9.91 -8.58 -5.81
CA ALA A 290 -8.91 -8.87 -6.85
C ALA A 290 -8.93 -7.81 -7.98
N SER A 291 -10.12 -7.38 -8.40
CA SER A 291 -10.25 -6.29 -9.38
C SER A 291 -9.73 -4.96 -8.84
N PHE A 292 -10.05 -4.65 -7.56
CA PHE A 292 -9.58 -3.44 -6.87
C PHE A 292 -8.06 -3.34 -6.87
N ILE A 293 -7.35 -4.42 -6.52
CA ILE A 293 -5.88 -4.44 -6.47
C ILE A 293 -5.27 -3.99 -7.80
N ILE A 294 -5.72 -4.55 -8.92
CA ILE A 294 -5.18 -4.18 -10.24
C ILE A 294 -5.53 -2.74 -10.60
N GLN A 295 -6.80 -2.36 -10.42
CA GLN A 295 -7.31 -1.04 -10.79
C GLN A 295 -6.68 0.07 -9.94
N ALA A 296 -6.59 -0.12 -8.62
CA ALA A 296 -6.01 0.85 -7.69
C ALA A 296 -4.52 1.09 -7.99
N ASN A 297 -3.74 0.03 -8.22
CA ASN A 297 -2.33 0.17 -8.58
C ASN A 297 -2.16 0.87 -9.94
N ALA A 298 -2.98 0.53 -10.94
CA ALA A 298 -2.95 1.20 -12.24
C ALA A 298 -3.27 2.70 -12.13
N LEU A 299 -4.31 3.07 -11.36
CA LEU A 299 -4.72 4.46 -11.15
C LEU A 299 -3.70 5.25 -10.33
N ALA A 300 -3.11 4.64 -9.30
CA ALA A 300 -2.06 5.28 -8.51
C ALA A 300 -0.82 5.61 -9.37
N LEU A 301 -0.39 4.68 -10.24
CA LEU A 301 0.67 4.95 -11.22
C LEU A 301 0.25 6.04 -12.22
N ALA A 302 -1.01 6.02 -12.68
CA ALA A 302 -1.52 7.01 -13.63
C ALA A 302 -1.52 8.43 -13.07
N VAL A 303 -1.83 8.61 -11.79
CA VAL A 303 -1.80 9.92 -11.12
C VAL A 303 -0.39 10.30 -10.65
N GLY A 304 0.59 9.40 -10.82
CA GLY A 304 1.99 9.63 -10.47
C GLY A 304 2.29 9.44 -8.99
N ALA A 305 1.59 8.56 -8.28
CA ALA A 305 2.08 8.06 -7.00
C ALA A 305 3.42 7.35 -7.21
N GLU A 306 4.39 7.62 -6.34
CA GLU A 306 5.73 7.06 -6.48
C GLU A 306 5.79 5.62 -5.99
N ARG A 307 5.12 5.34 -4.86
CA ARG A 307 4.99 4.00 -4.29
C ARG A 307 3.57 3.73 -3.82
N ILE A 308 3.22 2.46 -3.79
CA ILE A 308 1.88 1.98 -3.43
C ILE A 308 2.05 0.76 -2.54
N ALA A 309 1.33 0.72 -1.40
CA ALA A 309 1.24 -0.47 -0.56
C ALA A 309 -0.20 -0.94 -0.44
N VAL A 310 -0.36 -2.25 -0.48
CA VAL A 310 -1.62 -2.89 -0.14
C VAL A 310 -1.74 -3.01 1.37
N TYR A 311 -2.83 -2.58 1.93
CA TYR A 311 -3.23 -2.84 3.31
C TYR A 311 -4.26 -3.97 3.31
N LYS A 312 -3.95 -5.17 3.77
CA LYS A 312 -2.65 -5.56 4.28
C LYS A 312 -2.22 -6.89 3.67
N PHE A 313 -1.03 -7.36 4.02
CA PHE A 313 -0.52 -8.59 3.41
C PHE A 313 -1.23 -9.83 3.93
N ILE A 314 -1.43 -9.92 5.24
CA ILE A 314 -2.06 -11.03 5.93
C ILE A 314 -3.06 -10.51 6.97
N ASP A 315 -4.18 -11.19 7.14
CA ASP A 315 -5.18 -10.82 8.15
C ASP A 315 -4.63 -10.97 9.57
N ASP A 316 -5.11 -10.11 10.47
CA ASP A 316 -4.88 -10.27 11.91
C ASP A 316 -5.68 -11.42 12.51
N THR A 317 -5.31 -11.76 13.74
CA THR A 317 -6.09 -12.68 14.57
C THR A 317 -7.48 -12.11 14.90
N PRO A 318 -8.45 -12.97 15.28
CA PRO A 318 -9.86 -12.58 15.47
C PRO A 318 -10.15 -11.41 16.44
N SER A 319 -9.19 -11.01 17.29
CA SER A 319 -9.35 -9.90 18.23
C SER A 319 -9.23 -8.50 17.60
N GLY A 320 -8.69 -8.39 16.38
CA GLY A 320 -8.58 -7.13 15.63
C GLY A 320 -9.03 -7.34 14.20
N TYR A 321 -10.30 -7.74 14.02
CA TYR A 321 -10.84 -8.20 12.75
C TYR A 321 -10.79 -7.15 11.65
N GLU A 322 -9.77 -7.27 10.78
CA GLU A 322 -9.59 -6.45 9.58
C GLU A 322 -9.31 -7.36 8.37
N PRO A 323 -10.34 -7.86 7.67
CA PRO A 323 -10.19 -8.87 6.61
C PRO A 323 -9.72 -8.25 5.28
N TYR A 324 -8.72 -7.39 5.34
CA TYR A 324 -8.11 -6.75 4.16
C TYR A 324 -7.01 -7.59 3.52
N GLY A 325 -6.54 -8.67 4.18
CA GLY A 325 -5.37 -9.44 3.75
C GLY A 325 -5.44 -9.96 2.32
N LEU A 326 -4.30 -10.01 1.65
CA LEU A 326 -4.13 -10.85 0.46
C LEU A 326 -4.16 -12.32 0.85
N PHE A 327 -3.74 -12.61 2.08
CA PHE A 327 -3.79 -13.92 2.70
C PHE A 327 -4.61 -13.87 3.99
N ARG A 328 -5.25 -14.99 4.31
CA ARG A 328 -5.93 -15.18 5.60
C ARG A 328 -4.91 -15.52 6.69
N VAL A 329 -5.36 -15.54 7.94
CA VAL A 329 -4.53 -15.89 9.11
C VAL A 329 -3.85 -17.26 8.97
N ASP A 330 -4.50 -18.22 8.31
CA ASP A 330 -3.96 -19.54 8.03
C ASP A 330 -3.02 -19.61 6.81
N HIS A 331 -2.64 -18.45 6.27
CA HIS A 331 -1.84 -18.27 5.06
C HIS A 331 -2.51 -18.74 3.76
N SER A 332 -3.78 -19.09 3.77
CA SER A 332 -4.52 -19.39 2.54
C SER A 332 -4.73 -18.11 1.73
N ALA A 333 -4.47 -18.18 0.42
CA ALA A 333 -4.56 -17.01 -0.45
C ALA A 333 -6.01 -16.63 -0.75
N ARG A 334 -6.30 -15.34 -0.81
CA ARG A 334 -7.47 -14.80 -1.52
C ARG A 334 -7.13 -14.58 -3.00
N PRO A 335 -8.12 -14.50 -3.89
CA PRO A 335 -7.89 -14.14 -5.30
C PRO A 335 -7.07 -12.86 -5.49
N ALA A 336 -7.14 -11.95 -4.54
CA ALA A 336 -6.38 -10.71 -4.50
C ALA A 336 -4.85 -10.91 -4.46
N ALA A 337 -4.35 -12.03 -3.93
CA ALA A 337 -2.93 -12.37 -3.94
C ALA A 337 -2.42 -12.56 -5.38
N GLU A 338 -3.18 -13.25 -6.23
CA GLU A 338 -2.80 -13.44 -7.62
C GLU A 338 -2.92 -12.14 -8.44
N ALA A 339 -3.94 -11.33 -8.14
CA ALA A 339 -4.05 -9.99 -8.70
C ALA A 339 -2.83 -9.10 -8.34
N TYR A 340 -2.32 -9.21 -7.11
CA TYR A 340 -1.11 -8.50 -6.70
C TYR A 340 0.14 -9.07 -7.40
N ARG A 341 0.24 -10.38 -7.61
CA ARG A 341 1.30 -11.02 -8.42
C ARG A 341 1.35 -10.45 -9.85
N LEU A 342 0.19 -10.24 -10.49
CA LEU A 342 0.12 -9.60 -11.80
C LEU A 342 0.68 -8.18 -11.77
N VAL A 343 0.36 -7.40 -10.74
CA VAL A 343 0.89 -6.05 -10.56
C VAL A 343 2.41 -6.08 -10.44
N THR A 344 2.96 -6.86 -9.53
CA THR A 344 4.41 -6.93 -9.30
C THR A 344 5.19 -7.55 -10.47
N SER A 345 4.52 -8.30 -11.34
CA SER A 345 5.13 -8.89 -12.54
C SER A 345 5.04 -7.97 -13.76
N HIS A 346 3.92 -7.29 -13.95
CA HIS A 346 3.62 -6.61 -15.21
C HIS A 346 3.52 -5.09 -15.15
N PHE A 347 3.64 -4.46 -13.95
CA PHE A 347 3.62 -3.00 -13.81
C PHE A 347 5.01 -2.42 -13.48
N THR A 348 6.04 -3.22 -13.58
CA THR A 348 7.43 -2.90 -13.24
C THR A 348 8.21 -2.30 -14.41
N ASN A 349 9.42 -1.77 -14.14
CA ASN A 349 10.35 -1.24 -15.16
C ASN A 349 9.73 -0.13 -16.03
N LEU A 350 8.96 0.77 -15.42
CA LEU A 350 8.20 1.82 -16.07
C LEU A 350 9.11 2.89 -16.68
N LYS A 351 8.79 3.27 -17.93
CA LYS A 351 9.35 4.43 -18.62
C LYS A 351 8.32 5.56 -18.73
N ARG A 352 7.06 5.21 -18.95
CA ARG A 352 5.97 6.16 -19.14
C ARG A 352 4.64 5.54 -18.73
N VAL A 353 3.77 6.34 -18.14
CA VAL A 353 2.37 6.00 -17.85
C VAL A 353 1.47 6.96 -18.62
N MET A 354 0.47 6.43 -19.29
CA MET A 354 -0.59 7.20 -19.94
C MET A 354 -1.94 6.74 -19.40
N TYR A 355 -2.84 7.66 -19.23
CA TYR A 355 -4.17 7.42 -18.69
C TYR A 355 -5.24 8.01 -19.59
N SER A 356 -6.27 7.23 -19.85
CA SER A 356 -7.45 7.64 -20.58
C SER A 356 -8.69 7.24 -19.79
N GLN A 357 -9.46 8.24 -19.38
CA GLN A 357 -10.77 8.07 -18.77
C GLN A 357 -11.83 8.37 -19.83
N GLN A 358 -12.62 7.36 -20.15
CA GLN A 358 -13.75 7.48 -21.04
C GLN A 358 -15.07 7.39 -20.26
N PRO A 359 -16.21 7.77 -20.80
CA PRO A 359 -17.50 7.69 -20.08
C PRO A 359 -17.79 6.30 -19.52
N ASN A 360 -17.40 5.22 -20.22
CA ASN A 360 -17.77 3.84 -19.91
C ASN A 360 -16.59 2.92 -19.60
N TYR A 361 -15.32 3.39 -19.71
CA TYR A 361 -14.15 2.59 -19.36
C TYR A 361 -12.95 3.44 -18.94
N TYR A 362 -11.99 2.77 -18.28
CA TYR A 362 -10.63 3.26 -18.04
C TYR A 362 -9.62 2.48 -18.87
N LEU A 363 -8.57 3.17 -19.29
CA LEU A 363 -7.40 2.56 -19.92
C LEU A 363 -6.13 3.19 -19.35
N VAL A 364 -5.28 2.38 -18.73
CA VAL A 364 -3.94 2.78 -18.29
C VAL A 364 -2.92 2.04 -19.17
N THR A 365 -2.03 2.79 -19.81
CA THR A 365 -0.96 2.23 -20.65
C THR A 365 0.38 2.47 -19.98
N LEU A 366 1.08 1.39 -19.66
CA LEU A 366 2.37 1.34 -19.03
C LEU A 366 3.43 0.99 -20.08
N THR A 367 4.19 1.99 -20.55
CA THR A 367 5.37 1.71 -21.39
C THR A 367 6.51 1.27 -20.48
N ARG A 368 7.01 0.08 -20.71
CA ARG A 368 8.01 -0.60 -19.89
C ARG A 368 9.29 -0.86 -20.69
N ARG A 369 10.37 -1.23 -20.02
CA ARG A 369 11.56 -1.73 -20.70
C ARG A 369 11.25 -3.10 -21.34
N GLY A 370 11.24 -3.18 -22.68
CA GLY A 370 10.97 -4.41 -23.43
C GLY A 370 9.49 -4.82 -23.52
N ALA A 371 8.55 -4.01 -23.04
CA ALA A 371 7.12 -4.34 -23.09
C ALA A 371 6.21 -3.10 -23.04
N VAL A 372 4.95 -3.30 -23.45
CA VAL A 372 3.84 -2.39 -23.18
C VAL A 372 2.76 -3.18 -22.42
N THR A 373 2.34 -2.67 -21.27
CA THR A 373 1.21 -3.24 -20.53
C THR A 373 0.04 -2.27 -20.60
N ARG A 374 -1.14 -2.76 -21.01
CA ARG A 374 -2.39 -2.00 -20.99
C ARG A 374 -3.38 -2.65 -20.02
N VAL A 375 -3.90 -1.84 -19.12
CA VAL A 375 -4.90 -2.26 -18.13
C VAL A 375 -6.19 -1.55 -18.47
N ALA A 376 -7.25 -2.31 -18.73
CA ALA A 376 -8.54 -1.76 -19.11
C ALA A 376 -9.68 -2.43 -18.34
N TRP A 377 -10.69 -1.62 -17.96
CA TRP A 377 -11.90 -2.11 -17.28
C TRP A 377 -13.09 -1.19 -17.53
N ALA A 378 -14.32 -1.75 -17.49
CA ALA A 378 -15.54 -0.96 -17.59
C ALA A 378 -15.80 -0.15 -16.30
N ARG A 379 -16.40 1.02 -16.45
CA ARG A 379 -16.71 1.93 -15.33
C ARG A 379 -18.15 1.81 -14.79
N ALA A 380 -19.04 1.20 -15.56
CA ALA A 380 -20.46 1.13 -15.28
C ALA A 380 -21.00 -0.28 -15.51
N GLY A 381 -22.25 -0.49 -15.13
CA GLY A 381 -22.94 -1.80 -15.20
C GLY A 381 -23.25 -2.29 -16.62
N GLN A 382 -22.43 -1.92 -17.61
CA GLN A 382 -22.53 -2.36 -18.99
C GLN A 382 -21.19 -2.88 -19.52
N GLU A 383 -21.25 -3.91 -20.34
CA GLU A 383 -20.07 -4.39 -21.07
C GLU A 383 -19.61 -3.38 -22.11
N VAL A 384 -18.30 -3.33 -22.32
CA VAL A 384 -17.68 -2.42 -23.29
C VAL A 384 -16.73 -3.20 -24.20
N THR A 385 -16.96 -3.19 -25.49
CA THR A 385 -15.97 -3.69 -26.45
C THR A 385 -14.97 -2.60 -26.81
N LEU A 386 -13.72 -2.83 -26.42
CA LEU A 386 -12.60 -1.92 -26.64
C LEU A 386 -11.76 -2.41 -27.83
N ARG A 387 -11.46 -1.50 -28.76
CA ARG A 387 -10.48 -1.75 -29.83
C ARG A 387 -9.19 -1.00 -29.53
N LEU A 388 -8.09 -1.74 -29.45
CA LEU A 388 -6.76 -1.21 -29.15
C LEU A 388 -5.81 -1.48 -30.32
N PRO A 389 -5.03 -0.49 -30.78
CA PRO A 389 -4.01 -0.74 -31.79
C PRO A 389 -2.93 -1.65 -31.20
N ALA A 390 -2.54 -2.67 -31.93
CA ALA A 390 -1.42 -3.54 -31.59
C ALA A 390 -0.09 -2.77 -31.70
N THR A 391 0.82 -3.01 -30.77
CA THR A 391 2.18 -2.48 -30.87
C THR A 391 2.95 -3.27 -31.93
N PRO A 392 3.47 -2.64 -33.00
CA PRO A 392 4.18 -3.37 -34.03
C PRO A 392 5.39 -4.14 -33.50
N GLY A 393 5.60 -5.36 -34.01
CA GLY A 393 6.76 -6.19 -33.67
C GLY A 393 6.67 -6.87 -32.30
N THR A 394 5.51 -6.85 -31.62
CA THR A 394 5.32 -7.50 -30.32
C THR A 394 4.50 -8.77 -30.41
N LYS A 395 4.69 -9.65 -29.41
CA LYS A 395 3.77 -10.76 -29.09
C LYS A 395 2.86 -10.33 -27.96
N ALA A 396 1.57 -10.63 -28.06
CA ALA A 396 0.57 -10.23 -27.08
C ALA A 396 0.00 -11.42 -26.31
N ALA A 397 -0.20 -11.21 -25.02
CA ALA A 397 -1.00 -12.07 -24.16
C ALA A 397 -1.92 -11.19 -23.30
N VAL A 398 -3.12 -11.66 -23.02
CA VAL A 398 -4.03 -10.99 -22.10
C VAL A 398 -4.26 -11.88 -20.89
N TYR A 399 -4.21 -11.27 -19.72
CA TYR A 399 -4.40 -11.92 -18.43
C TYR A 399 -5.71 -11.44 -17.81
N ASP A 400 -6.48 -12.36 -17.22
CA ASP A 400 -7.51 -11.99 -16.28
C ASP A 400 -6.90 -11.68 -14.90
N LYS A 401 -7.71 -11.21 -13.96
CA LYS A 401 -7.27 -10.85 -12.61
C LYS A 401 -6.79 -12.02 -11.74
N PHE A 402 -7.00 -13.27 -12.20
CA PHE A 402 -6.54 -14.48 -11.54
C PHE A 402 -5.26 -15.04 -12.16
N GLY A 403 -4.61 -14.29 -13.04
CA GLY A 403 -3.36 -14.69 -13.69
C GLY A 403 -3.54 -15.66 -14.87
N LYS A 404 -4.76 -16.05 -15.20
CA LYS A 404 -5.01 -16.91 -16.34
C LYS A 404 -4.77 -16.17 -17.64
N THR A 405 -3.97 -16.79 -18.51
CA THR A 405 -3.54 -16.20 -19.79
C THR A 405 -4.44 -16.67 -20.92
N TYR A 406 -4.78 -15.75 -21.80
CA TYR A 406 -5.51 -16.00 -23.02
C TYR A 406 -4.74 -15.50 -24.23
N PRO A 407 -4.64 -16.27 -25.33
CA PRO A 407 -4.00 -15.82 -26.55
C PRO A 407 -4.79 -14.65 -27.14
N LEU A 408 -4.10 -13.65 -27.64
CA LEU A 408 -4.71 -12.50 -28.29
C LEU A 408 -3.97 -12.20 -29.60
N ALA A 409 -4.73 -12.17 -30.72
CA ALA A 409 -4.20 -11.81 -32.02
C ALA A 409 -4.86 -10.52 -32.50
N ALA A 410 -4.06 -9.69 -33.16
CA ALA A 410 -4.57 -8.51 -33.86
C ALA A 410 -5.35 -8.91 -35.10
N ASP A 411 -6.40 -8.15 -35.42
CA ASP A 411 -7.11 -8.27 -36.69
C ASP A 411 -6.23 -7.85 -37.91
N ARG A 412 -6.73 -8.03 -39.12
CA ARG A 412 -6.00 -7.63 -40.35
C ARG A 412 -5.67 -6.14 -40.45
N LYS A 413 -6.33 -5.30 -39.61
CA LYS A 413 -6.07 -3.86 -39.52
C LYS A 413 -5.13 -3.51 -38.37
N GLY A 414 -4.57 -4.50 -37.69
CA GLY A 414 -3.64 -4.31 -36.57
C GLY A 414 -4.30 -3.90 -35.23
N PHE A 415 -5.53 -4.33 -34.98
CA PHE A 415 -6.23 -4.01 -33.70
C PHE A 415 -6.57 -5.26 -32.92
N TYR A 416 -6.42 -5.18 -31.60
CA TYR A 416 -7.02 -6.12 -30.66
C TYR A 416 -8.47 -5.72 -30.35
N SER A 417 -9.33 -6.70 -30.13
CA SER A 417 -10.69 -6.50 -29.64
C SER A 417 -10.82 -7.18 -28.25
N LEU A 418 -11.15 -6.42 -27.24
CA LEU A 418 -11.34 -6.88 -25.86
C LEU A 418 -12.74 -6.50 -25.39
N THR A 419 -13.50 -7.46 -24.89
CA THR A 419 -14.75 -7.19 -24.19
C THR A 419 -14.46 -7.03 -22.71
N LEU A 420 -14.72 -5.84 -22.17
CA LEU A 420 -14.58 -5.51 -20.78
C LEU A 420 -15.90 -5.87 -20.06
N PRO A 421 -15.88 -6.79 -19.08
CA PRO A 421 -17.07 -7.11 -18.30
C PRO A 421 -17.63 -5.89 -17.57
N ALA A 422 -18.96 -5.85 -17.42
CA ALA A 422 -19.65 -4.81 -16.67
C ALA A 422 -19.10 -4.67 -15.25
N ALA A 423 -19.12 -3.44 -14.71
CA ALA A 423 -18.83 -3.22 -13.30
C ALA A 423 -19.94 -3.81 -12.41
N PRO A 424 -19.60 -4.40 -11.24
CA PRO A 424 -20.59 -4.84 -10.27
C PRO A 424 -21.14 -3.61 -9.52
N CYS A 425 -22.23 -3.05 -10.02
CA CYS A 425 -22.90 -1.91 -9.39
C CYS A 425 -24.03 -2.41 -8.49
N ASP A 426 -24.31 -1.70 -7.41
CA ASP A 426 -25.44 -1.97 -6.55
C ASP A 426 -26.78 -1.54 -7.19
N LYS A 427 -27.89 -1.72 -6.47
CA LYS A 427 -29.23 -1.37 -6.96
C LYS A 427 -29.44 0.15 -7.18
N SER A 428 -28.61 0.96 -6.57
CA SER A 428 -28.63 2.41 -6.75
C SER A 428 -27.82 2.87 -7.99
N GLY A 429 -27.11 1.93 -8.63
CA GLY A 429 -26.17 2.23 -9.71
C GLY A 429 -24.76 2.62 -9.24
N GLU A 430 -24.47 2.50 -7.94
CA GLU A 430 -23.17 2.74 -7.36
C GLU A 430 -22.21 1.60 -7.66
N CYS A 431 -21.06 1.91 -8.28
CA CYS A 431 -20.03 0.93 -8.61
C CYS A 431 -18.78 1.22 -7.76
N TYR A 432 -18.58 0.47 -6.67
CA TYR A 432 -17.42 0.65 -5.79
C TYR A 432 -16.12 0.19 -6.45
N VAL A 433 -16.21 -0.82 -7.29
CA VAL A 433 -15.10 -1.35 -8.08
C VAL A 433 -15.54 -1.39 -9.53
N GLY A 434 -14.64 -1.09 -10.45
CA GLY A 434 -14.91 -1.25 -11.89
C GLY A 434 -15.09 -2.72 -12.30
N GLY A 435 -15.50 -2.96 -13.53
CA GLY A 435 -15.59 -4.30 -14.10
C GLY A 435 -14.26 -5.07 -14.01
N SER A 436 -14.29 -6.38 -14.14
CA SER A 436 -13.08 -7.21 -14.13
C SER A 436 -12.04 -6.69 -15.12
N PRO A 437 -10.84 -6.32 -14.66
CA PRO A 437 -9.81 -5.74 -15.53
C PRO A 437 -9.17 -6.79 -16.41
N TRP A 438 -8.83 -6.40 -17.64
CA TRP A 438 -7.90 -7.12 -18.48
C TRP A 438 -6.52 -6.48 -18.43
N VAL A 439 -5.48 -7.31 -18.29
CA VAL A 439 -4.08 -6.90 -18.36
C VAL A 439 -3.49 -7.43 -19.67
N LEU A 440 -3.43 -6.60 -20.69
CA LEU A 440 -2.81 -6.90 -21.98
C LEU A 440 -1.33 -6.58 -21.90
N VAL A 441 -0.50 -7.58 -22.13
CA VAL A 441 0.98 -7.46 -22.15
C VAL A 441 1.48 -7.73 -23.56
N GLU A 442 2.20 -6.76 -24.13
CA GLU A 442 2.88 -6.86 -25.42
C GLU A 442 4.39 -6.83 -25.19
N THR A 443 5.10 -7.88 -25.60
CA THR A 443 6.57 -8.03 -25.44
C THR A 443 7.27 -7.98 -26.79
N TYR A 444 8.40 -7.23 -26.86
CA TYR A 444 9.26 -7.12 -28.04
C TYR A 444 10.12 -8.36 -28.21
#